data_9ac17b8fe9e7e1afcb6467d73ea09966
#
_entry.id   9ac17b8fe9e7e1afcb6467d73ea09966
#
_cell.length_a   1.000
_cell.length_b   1.000
_cell.length_c   1.000
_cell.angle_alpha   90.00
_cell.angle_beta   90.00
_cell.angle_gamma   90.00
#
_symmetry.space_group_name_H-M   'P 1'
#
loop_
_entity.id
_entity.type
_entity.pdbx_description
1 polymer ?
#
loop_
_entity_poly.entity_id
_entity_poly.type
_entity_poly.pdbx_seq_one_letter_code
_entity_poly.pdbx_strand_id
1 'polypeptide(L)'
;MMKNKIPKMPSSNLSNDQVLRKNELLSNEVKQIVLDGNHNVANLLEDFSDASFEARNIGQAAKLYSQRLQTDTSIIWALSGSLFSAGLRQITIDAIRKNCVDVLVCTGALFEQDMLEALGHKHYKCETNVDDRELQNLMIDRVYDHLLDEIALRQVDLTFKKISDEIPNGIYSSRYFMQYCGEWLSKAEKAQDSVMQAAFEKNIPVFIPAINDCSVGIGIALSQKQGKQIIIDSIKDLREIALMKSECGNSGIIVVGGGVPKNYAQDSVIMAEMLDYQVEKHNFGIQIGTEDIRDGGLSGSTLKEAISWGKNDQEIEDVMVWGLSLIHISEPTRPY
;
A
#
# COMPACT_ATOMS: atom_id res chain seq x y z
N MET A 1 -24.95 -57.99 -17.47
CA MET A 1 -23.91 -57.58 -16.55
C MET A 1 -22.68 -57.10 -17.33
N MET A 2 -22.54 -55.83 -17.57
CA MET A 2 -21.31 -55.26 -18.14
C MET A 2 -20.24 -55.25 -17.06
N LYS A 3 -19.21 -56.06 -17.19
CA LYS A 3 -18.01 -56.00 -16.34
C LYS A 3 -17.26 -54.73 -16.73
N ASN A 4 -17.33 -53.69 -15.86
CA ASN A 4 -16.44 -52.54 -15.96
C ASN A 4 -14.99 -52.99 -15.89
N LYS A 5 -14.33 -53.12 -17.05
CA LYS A 5 -12.89 -53.30 -17.09
C LYS A 5 -12.24 -51.98 -16.71
N ILE A 6 -11.72 -51.92 -15.51
CA ILE A 6 -10.84 -50.81 -15.11
C ILE A 6 -9.66 -50.83 -16.09
N PRO A 7 -9.35 -49.74 -16.80
CA PRO A 7 -8.20 -49.68 -17.68
C PRO A 7 -6.93 -49.99 -16.88
N LYS A 8 -6.09 -50.90 -17.36
CA LYS A 8 -4.77 -51.13 -16.75
C LYS A 8 -3.96 -49.83 -16.89
N MET A 9 -3.50 -49.28 -15.79
CA MET A 9 -2.54 -48.20 -15.83
C MET A 9 -1.30 -48.57 -16.65
N PRO A 10 -0.79 -47.69 -17.53
CA PRO A 10 0.49 -47.96 -18.18
C PRO A 10 1.57 -48.18 -17.12
N SER A 11 2.30 -49.27 -17.18
CA SER A 11 3.47 -49.47 -16.35
C SER A 11 4.56 -48.49 -16.78
N SER A 12 4.74 -47.39 -16.03
CA SER A 12 5.87 -46.50 -16.27
C SER A 12 7.12 -47.10 -15.64
N ASN A 13 7.97 -47.74 -16.45
CA ASN A 13 9.30 -48.16 -16.02
C ASN A 13 10.19 -46.92 -15.94
N LEU A 14 10.15 -46.23 -14.79
CA LEU A 14 11.06 -45.11 -14.50
C LEU A 14 12.45 -45.67 -14.16
N SER A 15 13.51 -45.08 -14.67
CA SER A 15 14.87 -45.31 -14.20
C SER A 15 15.04 -44.90 -12.75
N ASN A 16 16.06 -45.38 -12.07
CA ASN A 16 16.33 -45.01 -10.68
C ASN A 16 16.50 -43.50 -10.53
N ASP A 17 17.17 -42.83 -11.44
CA ASP A 17 17.36 -41.37 -11.43
C ASP A 17 16.02 -40.63 -11.58
N GLN A 18 15.14 -41.12 -12.44
CA GLN A 18 13.79 -40.58 -12.60
C GLN A 18 12.94 -40.78 -11.34
N VAL A 19 13.09 -41.92 -10.64
CA VAL A 19 12.40 -42.16 -9.36
C VAL A 19 12.92 -41.19 -8.28
N LEU A 20 14.24 -41.02 -8.18
CA LEU A 20 14.84 -40.05 -7.25
C LEU A 20 14.33 -38.64 -7.52
N ARG A 21 14.40 -38.21 -8.78
CA ARG A 21 13.92 -36.89 -9.16
C ARG A 21 12.41 -36.69 -8.91
N LYS A 22 11.60 -37.71 -9.15
CA LYS A 22 10.17 -37.69 -8.83
C LYS A 22 9.92 -37.52 -7.33
N ASN A 23 10.65 -38.24 -6.48
CA ASN A 23 10.51 -38.13 -5.03
C ASN A 23 10.91 -36.77 -4.52
N GLU A 24 11.98 -36.16 -5.06
CA GLU A 24 12.35 -34.77 -4.77
C GLU A 24 11.24 -33.81 -5.12
N LEU A 25 10.67 -33.90 -6.31
CA LEU A 25 9.59 -33.05 -6.79
C LEU A 25 8.28 -33.18 -5.99
N LEU A 26 8.04 -34.39 -5.43
CA LEU A 26 6.86 -34.73 -4.64
C LEU A 26 7.11 -34.64 -3.12
N SER A 27 8.19 -33.99 -2.69
CA SER A 27 8.58 -33.92 -1.27
C SER A 27 7.70 -32.93 -0.45
N ASN A 28 7.12 -31.95 -1.09
CA ASN A 28 6.31 -30.93 -0.42
C ASN A 28 4.83 -31.19 -0.65
N GLU A 29 4.17 -31.76 0.34
CA GLU A 29 2.75 -32.05 0.31
C GLU A 29 1.92 -30.83 0.66
N VAL A 30 0.80 -30.62 -0.06
CA VAL A 30 -0.20 -29.61 0.29
C VAL A 30 -0.95 -30.06 1.53
N LYS A 31 -0.85 -29.32 2.61
CA LYS A 31 -1.58 -29.62 3.84
C LYS A 31 -3.01 -29.10 3.78
N GLN A 32 -3.93 -29.86 4.35
CA GLN A 32 -5.33 -29.46 4.46
C GLN A 32 -5.50 -28.54 5.66
N ILE A 33 -6.24 -27.46 5.45
CA ILE A 33 -6.61 -26.52 6.53
C ILE A 33 -7.73 -27.14 7.35
N VAL A 34 -7.55 -27.24 8.66
CA VAL A 34 -8.54 -27.81 9.57
C VAL A 34 -9.02 -26.72 10.54
N LEU A 35 -10.30 -26.39 10.48
CA LEU A 35 -10.94 -25.42 11.40
C LEU A 35 -11.48 -26.15 12.62
N ASP A 36 -10.79 -26.09 13.73
CA ASP A 36 -11.14 -26.80 14.98
C ASP A 36 -11.84 -25.93 16.03
N GLY A 37 -12.26 -24.72 15.65
CA GLY A 37 -12.92 -23.76 16.53
C GLY A 37 -11.98 -22.92 17.41
N ASN A 38 -10.69 -23.24 17.45
CA ASN A 38 -9.66 -22.48 18.17
C ASN A 38 -8.80 -21.61 17.24
N HIS A 39 -9.08 -21.65 15.93
CA HIS A 39 -8.35 -20.86 14.97
C HIS A 39 -8.59 -19.36 15.16
N ASN A 40 -7.51 -18.62 15.36
CA ASN A 40 -7.47 -17.19 15.20
C ASN A 40 -6.89 -16.83 13.81
N VAL A 41 -6.88 -15.55 13.45
CA VAL A 41 -6.39 -15.08 12.14
C VAL A 41 -4.91 -15.44 11.93
N ALA A 42 -4.08 -15.37 12.98
CA ALA A 42 -2.66 -15.69 12.85
C ALA A 42 -2.45 -17.18 12.52
N ASN A 43 -3.15 -18.08 13.21
CA ASN A 43 -3.08 -19.53 12.94
C ASN A 43 -3.58 -19.85 11.52
N LEU A 44 -4.66 -19.19 11.09
CA LEU A 44 -5.18 -19.38 9.72
C LEU A 44 -4.18 -18.94 8.65
N LEU A 45 -3.48 -17.82 8.87
CA LEU A 45 -2.43 -17.34 7.96
C LEU A 45 -1.21 -18.28 7.96
N GLU A 46 -0.88 -18.90 9.09
CA GLU A 46 0.17 -19.91 9.18
C GLU A 46 -0.21 -21.16 8.37
N ASP A 47 -1.43 -21.68 8.52
CA ASP A 47 -1.94 -22.79 7.73
C ASP A 47 -1.97 -22.49 6.24
N PHE A 48 -2.28 -21.26 5.85
CA PHE A 48 -2.22 -20.82 4.46
C PHE A 48 -0.84 -20.98 3.84
N SER A 49 0.24 -20.86 4.60
CA SER A 49 1.61 -21.03 4.09
C SER A 49 1.87 -22.44 3.54
N ASP A 50 1.18 -23.45 4.05
CA ASP A 50 1.28 -24.85 3.63
C ASP A 50 0.22 -25.25 2.58
N ALA A 51 -0.67 -24.34 2.20
CA ALA A 51 -1.64 -24.53 1.14
C ALA A 51 -1.02 -24.31 -0.26
N SER A 52 -1.84 -24.11 -1.27
CA SER A 52 -1.40 -23.81 -2.63
C SER A 52 -2.04 -22.54 -3.16
N PHE A 53 -1.55 -22.08 -4.31
CA PHE A 53 -2.04 -20.90 -5.02
C PHE A 53 -1.95 -19.62 -4.15
N GLU A 54 -2.93 -18.73 -4.27
CA GLU A 54 -2.90 -17.43 -3.59
C GLU A 54 -3.01 -17.55 -2.05
N ALA A 55 -3.65 -18.58 -1.53
CA ALA A 55 -3.66 -18.82 -0.08
C ALA A 55 -2.23 -18.97 0.45
N ARG A 56 -1.39 -19.75 -0.23
CA ARG A 56 0.03 -19.88 0.13
C ARG A 56 0.75 -18.54 0.08
N ASN A 57 0.52 -17.75 -0.96
CA ASN A 57 1.17 -16.45 -1.12
C ASN A 57 0.77 -15.49 0.03
N ILE A 58 -0.50 -15.49 0.43
CA ILE A 58 -0.97 -14.70 1.59
C ILE A 58 -0.27 -15.14 2.88
N GLY A 59 -0.22 -16.45 3.14
CA GLY A 59 0.48 -17.00 4.31
C GLY A 59 1.98 -16.67 4.31
N GLN A 60 2.64 -16.84 3.17
CA GLN A 60 4.06 -16.51 3.02
C GLN A 60 4.32 -15.01 3.19
N ALA A 61 3.45 -14.13 2.67
CA ALA A 61 3.56 -12.70 2.85
C ALA A 61 3.46 -12.31 4.34
N ALA A 62 2.47 -12.88 5.06
CA ALA A 62 2.31 -12.65 6.49
C ALA A 62 3.52 -13.13 7.29
N LYS A 63 4.05 -14.32 6.95
CA LYS A 63 5.24 -14.88 7.58
C LYS A 63 6.48 -14.02 7.33
N LEU A 64 6.72 -13.64 6.07
CA LEU A 64 7.85 -12.78 5.70
C LEU A 64 7.79 -11.44 6.45
N TYR A 65 6.63 -10.79 6.46
CA TYR A 65 6.46 -9.53 7.18
C TYR A 65 6.71 -9.70 8.69
N SER A 66 6.13 -10.72 9.31
CA SER A 66 6.34 -11.01 10.74
C SER A 66 7.81 -11.25 11.09
N GLN A 67 8.56 -11.93 10.22
CA GLN A 67 9.99 -12.15 10.39
C GLN A 67 10.79 -10.83 10.31
N ARG A 68 10.45 -9.96 9.34
CA ARG A 68 11.13 -8.68 9.16
C ARG A 68 10.87 -7.70 10.31
N LEU A 69 9.69 -7.73 10.93
CA LEU A 69 9.40 -6.97 12.12
C LEU A 69 10.26 -7.36 13.35
N GLN A 70 10.93 -8.52 13.32
CA GLN A 70 11.81 -8.99 14.38
C GLN A 70 13.29 -8.72 14.12
N THR A 71 13.61 -8.07 13.01
CA THR A 71 14.98 -7.77 12.58
C THR A 71 15.19 -6.27 12.50
N ASP A 72 16.46 -5.84 12.46
CA ASP A 72 16.85 -4.44 12.21
C ASP A 72 16.73 -4.16 10.69
N THR A 73 15.48 -4.03 10.23
CA THR A 73 15.15 -3.82 8.82
C THR A 73 14.10 -2.73 8.70
N SER A 74 14.40 -1.68 7.97
CA SER A 74 13.45 -0.58 7.71
C SER A 74 12.37 -1.01 6.71
N ILE A 75 11.13 -0.70 7.01
CA ILE A 75 9.96 -1.12 6.24
C ILE A 75 9.27 0.09 5.63
N ILE A 76 9.24 0.15 4.29
CA ILE A 76 8.58 1.19 3.53
C ILE A 76 7.24 0.67 3.02
N TRP A 77 6.15 1.33 3.38
CA TRP A 77 4.84 1.04 2.79
C TRP A 77 4.55 1.98 1.64
N ALA A 78 4.23 1.40 0.48
CA ALA A 78 3.74 2.11 -0.69
C ALA A 78 2.25 1.80 -0.88
N LEU A 79 1.40 2.77 -0.59
CA LEU A 79 -0.04 2.60 -0.55
C LEU A 79 -0.72 3.43 -1.64
N SER A 80 -1.59 2.80 -2.42
CA SER A 80 -2.42 3.45 -3.43
C SER A 80 -3.85 2.91 -3.44
N GLY A 81 -4.74 3.67 -4.04
CA GLY A 81 -6.16 3.36 -4.04
C GLY A 81 -6.91 3.95 -2.85
N SER A 82 -8.22 3.65 -2.75
CA SER A 82 -9.10 4.18 -1.71
C SER A 82 -9.15 3.28 -0.46
N LEU A 83 -7.98 2.89 0.04
CA LEU A 83 -7.85 1.93 1.14
C LEU A 83 -8.54 2.40 2.44
N PHE A 84 -8.49 3.69 2.73
CA PHE A 84 -9.06 4.22 3.96
C PHE A 84 -10.58 4.31 3.88
N SER A 85 -11.13 4.68 2.73
CA SER A 85 -12.56 4.57 2.46
C SER A 85 -13.06 3.13 2.58
N ALA A 86 -12.24 2.16 2.21
CA ALA A 86 -12.55 0.74 2.32
C ALA A 86 -12.46 0.18 3.76
N GLY A 87 -12.08 1.00 4.75
CA GLY A 87 -12.03 0.61 6.17
C GLY A 87 -10.65 0.18 6.66
N LEU A 88 -9.57 0.38 5.90
CA LEU A 88 -8.20 0.03 6.32
C LEU A 88 -7.45 1.15 7.02
N ARG A 89 -8.10 2.27 7.26
CA ARG A 89 -7.50 3.44 7.93
C ARG A 89 -6.97 3.08 9.33
N GLN A 90 -7.80 2.41 10.16
CA GLN A 90 -7.43 2.05 11.52
C GLN A 90 -6.25 1.05 11.55
N ILE A 91 -6.20 0.12 10.62
CA ILE A 91 -5.06 -0.83 10.52
C ILE A 91 -3.76 -0.07 10.27
N THR A 92 -3.79 0.97 9.44
CA THR A 92 -2.61 1.81 9.16
C THR A 92 -2.18 2.59 10.41
N ILE A 93 -3.13 3.18 11.14
CA ILE A 93 -2.87 3.86 12.43
C ILE A 93 -2.22 2.91 13.43
N ASP A 94 -2.78 1.71 13.59
CA ASP A 94 -2.28 0.69 14.52
C ASP A 94 -0.89 0.21 14.13
N ALA A 95 -0.62 0.02 12.83
CA ALA A 95 0.69 -0.36 12.33
C ALA A 95 1.75 0.70 12.63
N ILE A 96 1.43 1.97 12.42
CA ILE A 96 2.31 3.10 12.78
C ILE A 96 2.61 3.09 14.28
N ARG A 97 1.57 3.02 15.11
CA ARG A 97 1.72 3.07 16.57
C ARG A 97 2.49 1.89 17.15
N LYS A 98 2.40 0.73 16.51
CA LYS A 98 3.12 -0.50 16.87
C LYS A 98 4.52 -0.59 16.24
N ASN A 99 4.97 0.45 15.55
CA ASN A 99 6.25 0.50 14.85
C ASN A 99 6.40 -0.65 13.82
N CYS A 100 5.32 -0.93 13.08
CA CYS A 100 5.31 -1.93 12.01
C CYS A 100 5.68 -1.35 10.64
N VAL A 101 5.88 -0.04 10.55
CA VAL A 101 6.25 0.70 9.34
C VAL A 101 7.17 1.87 9.72
N ASP A 102 8.15 2.16 8.88
CA ASP A 102 9.12 3.23 9.12
C ASP A 102 8.94 4.41 8.15
N VAL A 103 8.42 4.16 6.94
CA VAL A 103 8.17 5.19 5.92
C VAL A 103 6.87 4.90 5.20
N LEU A 104 6.07 5.94 4.95
CA LEU A 104 4.88 5.87 4.12
C LEU A 104 5.11 6.63 2.82
N VAL A 105 4.80 5.99 1.69
CA VAL A 105 4.71 6.61 0.36
C VAL A 105 3.30 6.35 -0.17
N CYS A 106 2.50 7.40 -0.33
CA CYS A 106 1.07 7.24 -0.55
C CYS A 106 0.54 8.13 -1.68
N THR A 107 -0.63 7.76 -2.21
CA THR A 107 -1.44 8.69 -3.00
C THR A 107 -2.09 9.73 -2.10
N GLY A 108 -2.32 10.93 -2.62
CA GLY A 108 -2.95 12.01 -1.87
C GLY A 108 -4.39 11.71 -1.45
N ALA A 109 -5.12 10.91 -2.23
CA ALA A 109 -6.48 10.49 -1.93
C ALA A 109 -6.61 9.81 -0.56
N LEU A 110 -5.61 9.06 -0.11
CA LEU A 110 -5.62 8.44 1.22
C LEU A 110 -5.70 9.49 2.33
N PHE A 111 -5.03 10.62 2.17
CA PHE A 111 -5.00 11.66 3.20
C PHE A 111 -6.21 12.59 3.18
N GLU A 112 -6.90 12.74 2.05
CA GLU A 112 -8.22 13.37 2.07
C GLU A 112 -9.26 12.48 2.77
N GLN A 113 -9.21 11.16 2.57
CA GLN A 113 -10.03 10.18 3.28
C GLN A 113 -9.71 10.16 4.78
N ASP A 114 -8.43 10.23 5.15
CA ASP A 114 -7.99 10.32 6.54
C ASP A 114 -8.47 11.60 7.21
N MET A 115 -8.32 12.75 6.55
CA MET A 115 -8.78 14.05 7.07
C MET A 115 -10.30 14.10 7.22
N LEU A 116 -11.05 13.54 6.26
CA LEU A 116 -12.51 13.47 6.31
C LEU A 116 -12.98 12.78 7.59
N GLU A 117 -12.41 11.62 7.92
CA GLU A 117 -12.75 10.92 9.16
C GLU A 117 -12.18 11.61 10.39
N ALA A 118 -11.00 12.21 10.32
CA ALA A 118 -10.42 12.98 11.42
C ALA A 118 -11.32 14.17 11.82
N LEU A 119 -12.04 14.75 10.86
CA LEU A 119 -13.05 15.80 11.09
C LEU A 119 -14.40 15.25 11.60
N GLY A 120 -14.54 13.93 11.74
CA GLY A 120 -15.74 13.28 12.25
C GLY A 120 -16.78 12.88 11.20
N HIS A 121 -16.48 13.10 9.91
CA HIS A 121 -17.32 12.62 8.81
C HIS A 121 -17.14 11.12 8.57
N LYS A 122 -17.96 10.52 7.72
CA LYS A 122 -17.98 9.09 7.51
C LYS A 122 -18.08 8.75 6.02
N HIS A 123 -17.65 7.51 5.70
CA HIS A 123 -17.93 6.84 4.45
C HIS A 123 -19.16 5.95 4.61
N TYR A 124 -19.97 5.84 3.55
CA TYR A 124 -21.25 5.13 3.60
C TYR A 124 -21.30 4.07 2.50
N LYS A 125 -21.88 2.91 2.79
CA LYS A 125 -22.10 1.86 1.79
C LYS A 125 -23.34 2.17 0.95
N CYS A 126 -23.31 1.79 -0.33
CA CYS A 126 -24.48 1.85 -1.20
C CYS A 126 -24.54 0.64 -2.12
N GLU A 127 -25.69 0.49 -2.80
CA GLU A 127 -25.81 -0.44 -3.92
C GLU A 127 -25.07 0.13 -5.14
N THR A 128 -24.52 -0.74 -5.99
CA THR A 128 -23.76 -0.32 -7.17
C THR A 128 -24.61 0.26 -8.31
N ASN A 129 -25.93 0.10 -8.25
CA ASN A 129 -26.88 0.52 -9.26
C ASN A 129 -27.61 1.85 -8.95
N VAL A 130 -27.07 2.67 -8.07
CA VAL A 130 -27.60 4.01 -7.77
C VAL A 130 -27.45 4.95 -8.99
N ASP A 131 -28.36 5.91 -9.14
CA ASP A 131 -28.29 6.91 -10.22
C ASP A 131 -27.30 8.03 -9.85
N ASP A 132 -26.15 8.07 -10.53
CA ASP A 132 -25.13 9.09 -10.29
C ASP A 132 -25.62 10.54 -10.54
N ARG A 133 -26.68 10.73 -11.35
CA ARG A 133 -27.30 12.06 -11.54
C ARG A 133 -28.09 12.50 -10.32
N GLU A 134 -28.77 11.55 -9.67
CA GLU A 134 -29.42 11.84 -8.40
C GLU A 134 -28.39 12.17 -7.34
N LEU A 135 -27.29 11.40 -7.24
CA LEU A 135 -26.21 11.66 -6.30
C LEU A 135 -25.60 13.05 -6.50
N GLN A 136 -25.34 13.45 -7.74
CA GLN A 136 -24.82 14.78 -8.06
C GLN A 136 -25.76 15.90 -7.57
N ASN A 137 -27.08 15.75 -7.78
CA ASN A 137 -28.07 16.72 -7.32
C ASN A 137 -28.14 16.80 -5.78
N LEU A 138 -27.77 15.73 -5.10
CA LEU A 138 -27.75 15.64 -3.64
C LEU A 138 -26.38 16.01 -3.03
N MET A 139 -25.40 16.39 -3.84
CA MET A 139 -24.01 16.66 -3.41
C MET A 139 -23.40 15.45 -2.74
N ILE A 140 -23.49 14.28 -3.38
CA ILE A 140 -22.93 13.02 -2.93
C ILE A 140 -21.98 12.48 -4.00
N ASP A 141 -20.76 12.17 -3.60
CA ASP A 141 -19.77 11.50 -4.42
C ASP A 141 -19.82 9.99 -4.22
N ARG A 142 -19.54 9.24 -5.27
CA ARG A 142 -19.53 7.78 -5.23
C ARG A 142 -18.18 7.20 -5.67
N VAL A 143 -17.70 6.25 -4.89
CA VAL A 143 -16.58 5.39 -5.24
C VAL A 143 -17.09 3.94 -5.24
N TYR A 144 -17.41 3.39 -6.40
CA TYR A 144 -17.97 2.07 -6.62
C TYR A 144 -19.25 1.80 -5.78
N ASP A 145 -19.12 1.17 -4.62
CA ASP A 145 -20.24 0.74 -3.73
C ASP A 145 -20.28 1.55 -2.42
N HIS A 146 -19.68 2.72 -2.40
CA HIS A 146 -19.78 3.61 -1.25
C HIS A 146 -19.81 5.09 -1.61
N LEU A 147 -20.34 5.87 -0.71
CA LEU A 147 -20.67 7.26 -0.87
C LEU A 147 -19.89 8.14 0.10
N LEU A 148 -19.65 9.36 -0.35
CA LEU A 148 -19.09 10.46 0.45
C LEU A 148 -20.01 11.68 0.31
N ASP A 149 -20.14 12.44 1.39
CA ASP A 149 -20.78 13.74 1.36
C ASP A 149 -19.82 14.75 0.73
N GLU A 150 -20.16 15.29 -0.47
CA GLU A 150 -19.33 16.29 -1.17
C GLU A 150 -19.15 17.56 -0.33
N ILE A 151 -20.13 17.93 0.49
CA ILE A 151 -20.00 19.10 1.38
C ILE A 151 -18.94 18.82 2.44
N ALA A 152 -18.89 17.61 2.99
CA ALA A 152 -17.85 17.20 3.93
C ALA A 152 -16.47 17.16 3.25
N LEU A 153 -16.38 16.67 2.01
CA LEU A 153 -15.13 16.68 1.25
C LEU A 153 -14.62 18.10 0.98
N ARG A 154 -15.51 19.04 0.65
CA ARG A 154 -15.14 20.45 0.54
C ARG A 154 -14.67 21.06 1.87
N GLN A 155 -15.15 20.57 3.01
CA GLN A 155 -14.60 20.97 4.31
C GLN A 155 -13.17 20.45 4.51
N VAL A 156 -12.84 19.28 3.96
CA VAL A 156 -11.46 18.76 3.93
C VAL A 156 -10.55 19.71 3.14
N ASP A 157 -10.97 20.16 1.94
CA ASP A 157 -10.23 21.13 1.13
C ASP A 157 -9.97 22.43 1.92
N LEU A 158 -11.01 22.94 2.57
CA LEU A 158 -10.91 24.17 3.38
C LEU A 158 -10.06 23.97 4.63
N THR A 159 -10.01 22.76 5.18
CA THR A 159 -9.14 22.46 6.32
C THR A 159 -7.67 22.43 5.89
N PHE A 160 -7.34 21.80 4.76
CA PHE A 160 -5.99 21.90 4.20
C PHE A 160 -5.60 23.33 3.82
N LYS A 161 -6.56 24.12 3.32
CA LYS A 161 -6.35 25.56 3.12
C LYS A 161 -5.99 26.25 4.44
N LYS A 162 -6.77 26.03 5.51
CA LYS A 162 -6.52 26.62 6.83
C LYS A 162 -5.13 26.25 7.34
N ILE A 163 -4.74 24.98 7.25
CA ILE A 163 -3.39 24.52 7.61
C ILE A 163 -2.34 25.25 6.78
N SER A 164 -2.57 25.40 5.48
CA SER A 164 -1.68 26.14 4.57
C SER A 164 -1.56 27.62 4.93
N ASP A 165 -2.62 28.25 5.42
CA ASP A 165 -2.59 29.65 5.85
C ASP A 165 -1.75 29.83 7.12
N GLU A 166 -1.72 28.83 8.00
CA GLU A 166 -0.98 28.86 9.28
C GLU A 166 0.52 28.58 9.12
N ILE A 167 0.92 27.71 8.17
CA ILE A 167 2.34 27.41 7.93
C ILE A 167 3.09 28.67 7.41
N PRO A 168 4.32 28.97 7.80
CA PRO A 168 5.07 30.10 7.26
C PRO A 168 5.23 30.03 5.73
N ASN A 169 5.43 31.19 5.07
CA ASN A 169 5.75 31.20 3.64
C ASN A 169 7.09 30.48 3.41
N GLY A 170 7.17 29.66 2.35
CA GLY A 170 8.39 28.92 2.09
C GLY A 170 8.24 27.80 1.06
N ILE A 171 9.34 27.10 0.85
CA ILE A 171 9.44 25.94 -0.04
C ILE A 171 9.57 24.69 0.83
N TYR A 172 8.62 23.79 0.69
CA TYR A 172 8.48 22.60 1.52
C TYR A 172 8.49 21.33 0.68
N SER A 173 8.91 20.21 1.27
CA SER A 173 8.61 18.87 0.74
C SER A 173 7.17 18.47 1.11
N SER A 174 6.58 17.50 0.41
CA SER A 174 5.31 16.92 0.82
C SER A 174 5.44 16.30 2.21
N ARG A 175 6.56 15.64 2.50
CA ARG A 175 6.88 15.07 3.82
C ARG A 175 6.76 16.11 4.94
N TYR A 176 7.38 17.28 4.78
CA TYR A 176 7.32 18.32 5.79
C TYR A 176 5.89 18.86 5.95
N PHE A 177 5.18 19.06 4.84
CA PHE A 177 3.79 19.52 4.87
C PHE A 177 2.88 18.51 5.60
N MET A 178 3.05 17.22 5.34
CA MET A 178 2.28 16.16 6.02
C MET A 178 2.61 16.06 7.51
N GLN A 179 3.87 16.25 7.88
CA GLN A 179 4.28 16.34 9.28
C GLN A 179 3.58 17.51 9.98
N TYR A 180 3.49 18.67 9.32
CA TYR A 180 2.77 19.82 9.84
C TYR A 180 1.26 19.57 9.97
N CYS A 181 0.66 18.87 9.02
CA CYS A 181 -0.75 18.43 9.12
C CYS A 181 -0.99 17.54 10.35
N GLY A 182 -0.10 16.59 10.58
CA GLY A 182 -0.17 15.70 11.75
C GLY A 182 -0.03 16.47 13.07
N GLU A 183 0.90 17.42 13.13
CA GLU A 183 1.07 18.31 14.27
C GLU A 183 -0.19 19.15 14.51
N TRP A 184 -0.77 19.70 13.45
CA TRP A 184 -2.01 20.48 13.52
C TRP A 184 -3.16 19.65 14.08
N LEU A 185 -3.34 18.41 13.60
CA LEU A 185 -4.36 17.49 14.08
C LEU A 185 -4.15 17.10 15.55
N SER A 186 -2.90 16.92 15.99
CA SER A 186 -2.60 16.59 17.39
C SER A 186 -3.00 17.68 18.39
N LYS A 187 -3.15 18.92 17.90
CA LYS A 187 -3.57 20.11 18.69
C LYS A 187 -5.06 20.40 18.56
N ALA A 188 -5.76 19.78 17.64
CA ALA A 188 -7.17 20.04 17.36
C ALA A 188 -8.06 19.29 18.35
N GLU A 189 -8.70 19.99 19.29
CA GLU A 189 -9.49 19.40 20.40
C GLU A 189 -10.59 18.41 19.97
N LYS A 190 -11.09 18.52 18.74
CA LYS A 190 -12.21 17.71 18.23
C LYS A 190 -11.79 16.73 17.15
N ALA A 191 -10.50 16.67 16.80
CA ALA A 191 -10.05 15.73 15.79
C ALA A 191 -10.18 14.29 16.31
N GLN A 192 -10.68 13.41 15.43
CA GLN A 192 -10.61 11.98 15.66
C GLN A 192 -9.18 11.50 15.37
N ASP A 193 -8.85 10.32 15.86
CA ASP A 193 -7.58 9.66 15.56
C ASP A 193 -7.31 9.63 14.04
N SER A 194 -6.05 9.84 13.62
CA SER A 194 -5.70 9.91 12.19
C SER A 194 -4.34 9.31 11.88
N VAL A 195 -4.16 8.90 10.60
CA VAL A 195 -2.88 8.40 10.08
C VAL A 195 -1.83 9.50 10.13
N MET A 196 -2.20 10.75 9.75
CA MET A 196 -1.30 11.90 9.80
C MET A 196 -0.84 12.20 11.23
N GLN A 197 -1.78 12.19 12.19
CA GLN A 197 -1.45 12.40 13.60
C GLN A 197 -0.55 11.29 14.14
N ALA A 198 -0.89 10.02 13.90
CA ALA A 198 -0.08 8.89 14.34
C ALA A 198 1.33 8.92 13.74
N ALA A 199 1.46 9.28 12.46
CA ALA A 199 2.75 9.45 11.80
C ALA A 199 3.58 10.57 12.42
N PHE A 200 2.96 11.72 12.74
CA PHE A 200 3.62 12.82 13.45
C PHE A 200 4.09 12.37 14.85
N GLU A 201 3.23 11.76 15.65
CA GLU A 201 3.54 11.29 17.01
C GLU A 201 4.68 10.28 17.05
N LYS A 202 4.80 9.45 16.00
CA LYS A 202 5.84 8.43 15.86
C LYS A 202 7.04 8.86 15.01
N ASN A 203 7.02 10.10 14.52
CA ASN A 203 8.05 10.63 13.62
C ASN A 203 8.24 9.77 12.35
N ILE A 204 7.16 9.18 11.85
CA ILE A 204 7.13 8.42 10.60
C ILE A 204 6.99 9.40 9.42
N PRO A 205 7.95 9.45 8.50
CA PRO A 205 7.86 10.30 7.32
C PRO A 205 6.79 9.81 6.34
N VAL A 206 6.05 10.77 5.79
CA VAL A 206 4.98 10.52 4.82
C VAL A 206 5.27 11.31 3.55
N PHE A 207 5.44 10.61 2.43
CA PHE A 207 5.66 11.20 1.12
C PHE A 207 4.42 11.07 0.24
N ILE A 208 4.07 12.14 -0.45
CA ILE A 208 2.98 12.18 -1.44
C ILE A 208 3.57 12.67 -2.78
N PRO A 209 4.09 11.78 -3.64
CA PRO A 209 4.78 12.19 -4.87
C PRO A 209 3.93 13.02 -5.84
N ALA A 210 2.59 12.84 -5.82
CA ALA A 210 1.63 13.57 -6.64
C ALA A 210 0.66 14.39 -5.78
N ILE A 211 1.17 15.20 -4.86
CA ILE A 211 0.40 15.94 -3.87
C ILE A 211 -0.61 16.93 -4.46
N ASN A 212 -0.42 17.33 -5.70
CA ASN A 212 -1.32 18.25 -6.42
C ASN A 212 -2.62 17.57 -6.91
N ASP A 213 -2.71 16.24 -6.88
CA ASP A 213 -3.87 15.47 -7.34
C ASP A 213 -4.73 14.97 -6.15
N CYS A 214 -5.07 15.89 -5.22
CA CYS A 214 -5.91 15.60 -4.07
C CYS A 214 -6.29 16.90 -3.31
N SER A 215 -7.13 16.77 -2.29
CA SER A 215 -7.57 17.88 -1.41
C SER A 215 -6.42 18.67 -0.80
N VAL A 216 -5.27 18.07 -0.55
CA VAL A 216 -4.07 18.79 -0.07
C VAL A 216 -3.65 19.85 -1.10
N GLY A 217 -3.53 19.44 -2.38
CA GLY A 217 -3.19 20.36 -3.46
C GLY A 217 -4.23 21.46 -3.66
N ILE A 218 -5.51 21.11 -3.58
CA ILE A 218 -6.62 22.08 -3.64
C ILE A 218 -6.50 23.12 -2.51
N GLY A 219 -6.30 22.68 -1.29
CA GLY A 219 -6.14 23.53 -0.11
C GLY A 219 -4.98 24.52 -0.25
N ILE A 220 -3.82 24.04 -0.72
CA ILE A 220 -2.65 24.87 -0.98
C ILE A 220 -2.95 25.89 -2.09
N ALA A 221 -3.59 25.48 -3.19
CA ALA A 221 -3.95 26.37 -4.30
C ALA A 221 -4.92 27.46 -3.87
N LEU A 222 -5.91 27.14 -3.02
CA LEU A 222 -6.83 28.12 -2.45
C LEU A 222 -6.11 29.15 -1.56
N SER A 223 -5.12 28.71 -0.79
CA SER A 223 -4.29 29.57 0.05
C SER A 223 -3.40 30.49 -0.80
N GLN A 224 -2.76 29.94 -1.86
CA GLN A 224 -1.97 30.73 -2.81
C GLN A 224 -2.80 31.80 -3.53
N LYS A 225 -4.04 31.49 -3.91
CA LYS A 225 -4.97 32.46 -4.52
C LYS A 225 -5.22 33.68 -3.61
N GLN A 226 -5.06 33.53 -2.29
CA GLN A 226 -5.18 34.58 -1.31
C GLN A 226 -3.84 35.29 -0.95
N GLY A 227 -2.78 34.96 -1.70
CA GLY A 227 -1.47 35.59 -1.56
C GLY A 227 -0.45 34.85 -0.70
N LYS A 228 -0.81 33.67 -0.18
CA LYS A 228 0.14 32.81 0.55
C LYS A 228 1.22 32.31 -0.40
N GLN A 229 2.47 32.32 0.06
CA GLN A 229 3.61 31.86 -0.74
C GLN A 229 4.14 30.51 -0.21
N ILE A 230 3.39 29.45 -0.46
CA ILE A 230 3.79 28.07 -0.19
C ILE A 230 4.05 27.38 -1.51
N ILE A 231 5.20 26.73 -1.62
CA ILE A 231 5.56 25.89 -2.77
C ILE A 231 5.88 24.51 -2.24
N ILE A 232 5.25 23.48 -2.80
CA ILE A 232 5.67 22.11 -2.56
C ILE A 232 6.65 21.73 -3.66
N ASP A 233 7.88 21.47 -3.25
CA ASP A 233 8.99 21.08 -4.12
C ASP A 233 9.12 19.55 -4.12
N SER A 234 8.62 18.92 -5.17
CA SER A 234 8.71 17.46 -5.36
C SER A 234 10.15 16.98 -5.54
N ILE A 235 11.06 17.85 -6.00
CA ILE A 235 12.49 17.51 -6.10
C ILE A 235 13.14 17.49 -4.70
N LYS A 236 12.64 18.30 -3.78
CA LYS A 236 13.04 18.23 -2.38
C LYS A 236 12.61 16.91 -1.75
N ASP A 237 11.39 16.43 -2.02
CA ASP A 237 10.93 15.09 -1.60
C ASP A 237 11.87 14.00 -2.12
N LEU A 238 12.27 14.07 -3.40
CA LEU A 238 13.18 13.10 -4.02
C LEU A 238 14.52 13.04 -3.27
N ARG A 239 15.08 14.19 -2.92
CA ARG A 239 16.34 14.24 -2.16
C ARG A 239 16.17 13.72 -0.73
N GLU A 240 15.04 14.01 -0.10
CA GLU A 240 14.77 13.58 1.27
C GLU A 240 14.58 12.05 1.34
N ILE A 241 13.83 11.43 0.43
CA ILE A 241 13.65 9.98 0.43
C ILE A 241 14.95 9.25 0.05
N ALA A 242 15.76 9.81 -0.85
CA ALA A 242 17.06 9.26 -1.21
C ALA A 242 18.03 9.24 -0.01
N LEU A 243 18.10 10.35 0.73
CA LEU A 243 18.89 10.42 1.96
C LEU A 243 18.40 9.41 3.00
N MET A 244 17.09 9.38 3.25
CA MET A 244 16.52 8.44 4.21
C MET A 244 16.80 6.99 3.81
N LYS A 245 16.69 6.65 2.53
CA LYS A 245 17.00 5.30 2.04
C LYS A 245 18.46 4.95 2.28
N SER A 246 19.39 5.88 2.11
CA SER A 246 20.81 5.65 2.40
C SER A 246 21.09 5.42 3.89
N GLU A 247 20.29 6.00 4.79
CA GLU A 247 20.40 5.84 6.23
C GLU A 247 19.71 4.58 6.76
N CYS A 248 18.77 4.01 5.99
CA CYS A 248 17.99 2.83 6.40
C CYS A 248 18.82 1.54 6.48
N GLY A 249 19.97 1.42 5.81
CA GLY A 249 20.69 0.16 5.67
C GLY A 249 19.80 -0.92 5.04
N ASN A 250 19.62 -2.04 5.74
CA ASN A 250 18.67 -3.09 5.35
C ASN A 250 17.25 -2.54 5.25
N SER A 251 16.59 -2.76 4.13
CA SER A 251 15.23 -2.29 3.95
C SER A 251 14.43 -3.16 3.01
N GLY A 252 13.11 -3.07 3.14
CA GLY A 252 12.19 -3.69 2.21
C GLY A 252 10.94 -2.86 1.98
N ILE A 253 10.15 -3.30 1.02
CA ILE A 253 8.94 -2.61 0.60
C ILE A 253 7.71 -3.49 0.73
N ILE A 254 6.63 -2.90 1.21
CA ILE A 254 5.29 -3.49 1.14
C ILE A 254 4.44 -2.60 0.26
N VAL A 255 4.02 -3.14 -0.87
CA VAL A 255 3.24 -2.45 -1.89
C VAL A 255 1.80 -2.94 -1.83
N VAL A 256 0.86 -2.04 -1.63
CA VAL A 256 -0.57 -2.29 -1.75
C VAL A 256 -1.10 -1.45 -2.90
N GLY A 257 -1.52 -2.11 -3.98
CA GLY A 257 -1.77 -1.49 -5.28
C GLY A 257 -0.50 -1.36 -6.10
N GLY A 258 -0.24 -0.17 -6.59
CA GLY A 258 0.92 0.05 -7.46
C GLY A 258 1.14 1.52 -7.77
N GLY A 259 1.32 1.84 -9.04
CA GLY A 259 1.42 3.22 -9.52
C GLY A 259 2.60 4.00 -8.97
N VAL A 260 2.40 5.29 -8.81
CA VAL A 260 3.44 6.24 -8.40
C VAL A 260 4.04 5.91 -7.02
N PRO A 261 3.28 5.58 -5.97
CA PRO A 261 3.86 5.25 -4.67
C PRO A 261 4.83 4.07 -4.72
N LYS A 262 4.48 3.00 -5.45
CA LYS A 262 5.35 1.85 -5.64
C LYS A 262 6.67 2.24 -6.29
N ASN A 263 6.59 2.94 -7.44
CA ASN A 263 7.79 3.31 -8.16
C ASN A 263 8.68 4.25 -7.35
N TYR A 264 8.06 5.23 -6.69
CA TYR A 264 8.78 6.22 -5.90
C TYR A 264 9.53 5.57 -4.73
N ALA A 265 8.89 4.61 -4.04
CA ALA A 265 9.53 3.84 -2.98
C ALA A 265 10.70 3.00 -3.51
N GLN A 266 10.53 2.33 -4.65
CA GLN A 266 11.59 1.53 -5.28
C GLN A 266 12.72 2.40 -5.84
N ASP A 267 12.39 3.52 -6.49
CA ASP A 267 13.39 4.43 -7.08
C ASP A 267 14.23 5.16 -6.02
N SER A 268 13.85 5.13 -4.75
CA SER A 268 14.65 5.71 -3.67
C SER A 268 16.09 5.18 -3.66
N VAL A 269 16.31 3.91 -4.07
CA VAL A 269 17.65 3.31 -4.23
C VAL A 269 18.42 4.00 -5.36
N ILE A 270 17.82 4.08 -6.55
CA ILE A 270 18.47 4.70 -7.73
C ILE A 270 18.73 6.19 -7.49
N MET A 271 17.77 6.87 -6.85
CA MET A 271 17.92 8.28 -6.48
C MET A 271 19.09 8.49 -5.53
N ALA A 272 19.27 7.59 -4.55
CA ALA A 272 20.37 7.65 -3.61
C ALA A 272 21.72 7.40 -4.32
N GLU A 273 21.82 6.38 -5.18
CA GLU A 273 23.01 6.12 -6.00
C GLU A 273 23.39 7.32 -6.88
N MET A 274 22.41 7.94 -7.56
CA MET A 274 22.63 9.09 -8.44
C MET A 274 23.02 10.37 -7.68
N LEU A 275 22.75 10.43 -6.38
CA LEU A 275 23.16 11.51 -5.48
C LEU A 275 24.45 11.19 -4.71
N ASP A 276 25.19 10.16 -5.15
CA ASP A 276 26.44 9.71 -4.55
C ASP A 276 26.32 9.25 -3.08
N TYR A 277 25.13 8.83 -2.65
CA TYR A 277 24.96 8.21 -1.33
C TYR A 277 25.31 6.72 -1.38
N GLN A 278 25.92 6.23 -0.30
CA GLN A 278 26.06 4.80 -0.08
C GLN A 278 24.68 4.22 0.27
N VAL A 279 24.21 3.25 -0.50
CA VAL A 279 22.87 2.69 -0.33
C VAL A 279 22.84 1.18 -0.56
N GLU A 280 22.14 0.48 0.31
CA GLU A 280 21.79 -0.93 0.10
C GLU A 280 20.47 -1.03 -0.65
N LYS A 281 20.33 -2.04 -1.51
CA LYS A 281 19.10 -2.32 -2.24
C LYS A 281 18.04 -2.90 -1.30
N HIS A 282 16.78 -2.90 -1.75
CA HIS A 282 15.75 -3.58 -0.98
C HIS A 282 15.97 -5.09 -1.00
N ASN A 283 16.02 -5.72 0.18
CA ASN A 283 16.31 -7.14 0.33
C ASN A 283 15.07 -8.00 0.60
N PHE A 284 13.91 -7.38 0.84
CA PHE A 284 12.64 -8.08 0.81
C PHE A 284 11.54 -7.22 0.19
N GLY A 285 10.48 -7.90 -0.29
CA GLY A 285 9.33 -7.21 -0.85
C GLY A 285 8.05 -8.02 -0.79
N ILE A 286 6.95 -7.33 -0.48
CA ILE A 286 5.59 -7.89 -0.56
C ILE A 286 4.80 -6.97 -1.47
N GLN A 287 4.16 -7.55 -2.48
CA GLN A 287 3.26 -6.79 -3.36
C GLN A 287 1.90 -7.44 -3.39
N ILE A 288 0.87 -6.66 -3.12
CA ILE A 288 -0.53 -7.07 -3.18
C ILE A 288 -1.21 -6.23 -4.25
N GLY A 289 -1.71 -6.86 -5.31
CA GLY A 289 -2.35 -6.18 -6.44
C GLY A 289 -3.00 -7.14 -7.39
N THR A 290 -3.69 -6.60 -8.38
CA THR A 290 -4.48 -7.38 -9.34
C THR A 290 -4.08 -7.11 -10.79
N GLU A 291 -3.13 -6.19 -10.99
CA GLU A 291 -2.68 -5.83 -12.32
C GLU A 291 -1.90 -6.99 -12.96
N ASP A 292 -2.18 -7.21 -14.23
CA ASP A 292 -1.50 -8.23 -15.01
C ASP A 292 -0.09 -7.76 -15.38
N ILE A 293 0.91 -8.62 -15.15
CA ILE A 293 2.31 -8.32 -15.52
C ILE A 293 2.48 -8.06 -17.02
N ARG A 294 1.59 -8.61 -17.86
CA ARG A 294 1.63 -8.47 -19.31
C ARG A 294 1.20 -7.10 -19.81
N ASP A 295 0.55 -6.30 -18.99
CA ASP A 295 0.17 -4.93 -19.35
C ASP A 295 1.39 -4.02 -19.57
N GLY A 296 2.57 -4.44 -19.08
CA GLY A 296 3.79 -3.65 -19.12
C GLY A 296 3.71 -2.37 -18.28
N GLY A 297 2.63 -2.22 -17.50
CA GLY A 297 2.41 -1.09 -16.61
C GLY A 297 3.20 -1.23 -15.31
N LEU A 298 3.54 -0.09 -14.73
CA LEU A 298 4.32 -0.03 -13.49
C LEU A 298 3.64 -0.77 -12.33
N SER A 299 2.32 -0.72 -12.21
CA SER A 299 1.58 -1.38 -11.13
C SER A 299 1.76 -2.90 -11.16
N GLY A 300 1.68 -3.52 -12.34
CA GLY A 300 1.82 -4.96 -12.54
C GLY A 300 3.27 -5.45 -12.57
N SER A 301 4.28 -4.59 -12.67
CA SER A 301 5.68 -5.02 -12.72
C SER A 301 6.06 -5.84 -11.47
N THR A 302 6.85 -6.90 -11.65
CA THR A 302 7.20 -7.78 -10.53
C THR A 302 8.33 -7.21 -9.69
N LEU A 303 8.41 -7.63 -8.44
CA LEU A 303 9.53 -7.28 -7.57
C LEU A 303 10.86 -7.85 -8.10
N LYS A 304 10.83 -9.00 -8.78
CA LYS A 304 11.99 -9.58 -9.47
C LYS A 304 12.42 -8.78 -10.69
N GLU A 305 11.46 -8.24 -11.46
CA GLU A 305 11.77 -7.35 -12.58
C GLU A 305 12.54 -6.10 -12.10
N ALA A 306 12.24 -5.60 -10.92
CA ALA A 306 12.92 -4.47 -10.32
C ALA A 306 14.42 -4.73 -10.00
N ILE A 307 14.86 -6.00 -9.98
CA ILE A 307 16.28 -6.36 -9.89
C ILE A 307 17.03 -5.84 -11.13
N SER A 308 16.46 -6.01 -12.33
CA SER A 308 17.08 -5.53 -13.58
C SER A 308 17.23 -4.02 -13.64
N TRP A 309 16.42 -3.29 -12.86
CA TRP A 309 16.48 -1.83 -12.71
C TRP A 309 17.42 -1.38 -11.60
N GLY A 310 18.07 -2.30 -10.89
CA GLY A 310 18.96 -1.99 -9.76
C GLY A 310 18.27 -1.60 -8.45
N LYS A 311 16.93 -1.68 -8.38
CA LYS A 311 16.13 -1.24 -7.22
C LYS A 311 16.13 -2.25 -6.07
N ASN A 312 16.12 -3.53 -6.43
CA ASN A 312 16.06 -4.64 -5.49
C ASN A 312 17.36 -5.47 -5.54
N ASP A 313 17.68 -6.12 -4.43
CA ASP A 313 18.80 -7.05 -4.34
C ASP A 313 18.58 -8.26 -5.24
N GLN A 314 19.67 -8.90 -5.70
CA GLN A 314 19.60 -10.10 -6.53
C GLN A 314 19.01 -11.30 -5.78
N GLU A 315 19.23 -11.34 -4.46
CA GLU A 315 18.74 -12.38 -3.55
C GLU A 315 17.47 -11.94 -2.78
N ILE A 316 16.72 -10.98 -3.31
CA ILE A 316 15.51 -10.47 -2.66
C ILE A 316 14.55 -11.59 -2.29
N GLU A 317 14.12 -11.62 -1.03
CA GLU A 317 12.98 -12.44 -0.61
C GLU A 317 11.68 -11.71 -0.97
N ASP A 318 10.94 -12.22 -1.95
CA ASP A 318 9.74 -11.56 -2.43
C ASP A 318 8.51 -12.46 -2.44
N VAL A 319 7.37 -11.87 -2.15
CA VAL A 319 6.05 -12.49 -2.28
C VAL A 319 5.12 -11.54 -3.02
N MET A 320 4.52 -12.04 -4.09
CA MET A 320 3.45 -11.33 -4.79
C MET A 320 2.13 -12.06 -4.55
N VAL A 321 1.17 -11.33 -4.01
CA VAL A 321 -0.20 -11.79 -3.81
C VAL A 321 -1.06 -11.19 -4.92
N TRP A 322 -1.53 -12.03 -5.82
CA TRP A 322 -2.53 -11.62 -6.80
C TRP A 322 -3.90 -11.76 -6.14
N GLY A 323 -4.44 -10.66 -5.69
CA GLY A 323 -5.69 -10.66 -4.96
C GLY A 323 -6.47 -9.38 -5.20
N LEU A 324 -7.78 -9.55 -5.22
CA LEU A 324 -8.73 -8.46 -4.98
C LEU A 324 -8.44 -7.94 -3.56
N SER A 325 -7.29 -7.30 -3.41
CA SER A 325 -7.17 -6.42 -2.28
C SER A 325 -8.28 -5.37 -2.43
N LEU A 326 -8.64 -4.75 -1.37
CA LEU A 326 -9.60 -3.65 -1.35
C LEU A 326 -9.30 -2.53 -2.37
N ILE A 327 -8.23 -2.64 -3.14
CA ILE A 327 -7.78 -1.79 -4.23
C ILE A 327 -8.72 -1.85 -5.44
N HIS A 328 -9.35 -2.97 -5.74
CA HIS A 328 -10.35 -3.03 -6.81
C HIS A 328 -11.58 -2.14 -6.57
N ILE A 329 -11.72 -1.65 -5.37
CA ILE A 329 -12.78 -0.69 -5.04
C ILE A 329 -12.49 0.68 -5.64
N SER A 330 -11.24 0.97 -5.99
CA SER A 330 -10.83 2.32 -6.38
C SER A 330 -10.50 2.53 -7.86
N GLU A 331 -10.41 1.46 -8.66
CA GLU A 331 -10.24 1.62 -10.10
C GLU A 331 -11.54 1.30 -10.83
N PRO A 332 -12.02 2.20 -11.71
CA PRO A 332 -13.13 1.85 -12.59
C PRO A 332 -12.70 0.65 -13.44
N THR A 333 -13.35 -0.49 -13.23
CA THR A 333 -13.19 -1.65 -14.10
C THR A 333 -13.36 -1.18 -15.54
N ARG A 334 -12.27 -1.22 -16.32
CA ARG A 334 -12.41 -1.08 -17.77
C ARG A 334 -13.29 -2.25 -18.23
N PRO A 335 -14.43 -2.02 -18.86
CA PRO A 335 -15.18 -3.12 -19.47
C PRO A 335 -14.26 -3.74 -20.53
N TYR A 336 -14.01 -5.03 -20.42
CA TYR A 336 -13.39 -5.81 -21.48
C TYR A 336 -14.30 -5.87 -22.68
#